data_4f2977ac34649b6e0340f1361202f80c
#
_entry.id   4f2977ac34649b6e0340f1361202f80c
#
_cell.length_a   1.000
_cell.length_b   1.000
_cell.length_c   1.000
_cell.angle_alpha   90.00
_cell.angle_beta   90.00
_cell.angle_gamma   90.00
#
_symmetry.space_group_name_H-M   'P 1'
#
loop_
_entity.id
_entity.type
_entity.pdbx_description
1 polymer ?
#
loop_
_entity_poly.entity_id
_entity_poly.type
_entity_poly.pdbx_seq_one_letter_code
_entity_poly.pdbx_strand_id
1 'polypeptide(L)' 'MGKNQWVVPHGDGWAQRGEGNDRVTRKFERQEDAIKAARETARRQRSEMIIQGEDGQIRERNSYGNDPNPPKG' A
#
# COMPACT_ATOMS: atom_id res chain seq x y z
N MET A 1 12.52 6.56 -6.81
CA MET A 1 12.04 5.66 -5.90
C MET A 1 11.30 6.27 -4.82
N GLY A 2 10.13 5.90 -4.60
CA GLY A 2 9.32 6.44 -3.54
C GLY A 2 9.24 5.49 -2.39
N LYS A 3 8.45 5.88 -1.40
CA LYS A 3 8.27 5.07 -0.22
C LYS A 3 7.28 3.97 -0.49
N ASN A 4 7.50 2.83 0.11
CA ASN A 4 6.52 1.76 0.04
C ASN A 4 5.22 2.22 0.68
N GLN A 5 4.12 1.71 0.20
CA GLN A 5 2.81 2.10 0.70
C GLN A 5 2.21 0.97 1.51
N TRP A 6 1.60 1.33 2.62
CA TRP A 6 1.00 0.36 3.51
C TRP A 6 -0.49 0.58 3.59
N VAL A 7 -1.24 -0.50 3.60
CA VAL A 7 -2.67 -0.47 3.86
C VAL A 7 -2.85 -1.10 5.21
N VAL A 8 -3.29 -0.32 6.18
CA VAL A 8 -3.35 -0.76 7.58
C VAL A 8 -4.73 -0.51 8.15
N PRO A 9 -5.13 -1.29 9.15
CA PRO A 9 -6.39 -1.00 9.84
C PRO A 9 -6.24 0.29 10.63
N HIS A 10 -7.29 1.07 10.70
CA HIS A 10 -7.24 2.36 11.39
C HIS A 10 -8.64 2.67 11.92
N GLY A 11 -8.79 2.64 13.25
CA GLY A 11 -10.10 2.87 13.83
C GLY A 11 -11.08 1.84 13.32
N ASP A 12 -12.22 2.33 12.82
CA ASP A 12 -13.23 1.43 12.29
C ASP A 12 -13.04 1.13 10.83
N GLY A 13 -11.99 1.63 10.23
CA GLY A 13 -11.79 1.44 8.80
C GLY A 13 -10.34 1.13 8.48
N TRP A 14 -9.86 1.72 7.42
CA TRP A 14 -8.53 1.43 6.89
C TRP A 14 -7.81 2.71 6.53
N ALA A 15 -6.51 2.62 6.37
CA ALA A 15 -5.73 3.81 6.02
C ALA A 15 -4.59 3.44 5.10
N GLN A 16 -4.17 4.41 4.31
CA GLN A 16 -2.97 4.32 3.50
C GLN A 16 -1.88 5.09 4.21
N ARG A 17 -0.70 4.51 4.33
CA ARG A 17 0.39 5.16 5.01
C ARG A 17 1.69 4.90 4.25
N GLY A 18 2.50 5.95 4.10
CA GLY A 18 3.82 5.78 3.50
C GLY A 18 4.76 5.19 4.52
N GLU A 19 5.66 4.32 4.08
CA GLU A 19 6.57 3.66 4.97
C GLU A 19 7.47 4.71 5.65
N GLY A 20 7.62 4.58 6.94
CA GLY A 20 8.43 5.53 7.68
C GLY A 20 7.68 6.75 8.17
N ASN A 21 6.46 6.96 7.71
CA ASN A 21 5.67 8.10 8.16
C ASN A 21 4.90 7.72 9.42
N ASP A 22 4.82 8.66 10.36
CA ASP A 22 4.03 8.42 11.57
C ASP A 22 2.57 8.61 11.33
N ARG A 23 2.18 9.38 10.33
CA ARG A 23 0.79 9.68 10.08
C ARG A 23 0.29 8.96 8.87
N VAL A 24 -1.00 8.64 8.88
CA VAL A 24 -1.60 8.03 7.71
C VAL A 24 -1.77 9.11 6.66
N THR A 25 -1.65 8.70 5.41
CA THR A 25 -1.82 9.61 4.29
C THR A 25 -3.28 9.89 4.06
N ARG A 26 -4.10 8.86 4.06
CA ARG A 26 -5.53 8.98 3.83
C ARG A 26 -6.26 7.88 4.57
N LYS A 27 -7.52 8.13 4.92
CA LYS A 27 -8.35 7.17 5.61
C LYS A 27 -9.49 6.73 4.69
N PHE A 28 -9.91 5.49 4.85
CA PHE A 28 -10.95 4.91 4.03
C PHE A 28 -11.85 4.05 4.90
N GLU A 29 -13.10 3.89 4.49
CA GLU A 29 -14.00 3.03 5.22
C GLU A 29 -13.79 1.57 4.87
N ARG A 30 -13.33 1.29 3.67
CA ARG A 30 -13.16 -0.08 3.22
C ARG A 30 -11.72 -0.37 2.85
N GLN A 31 -11.33 -1.61 3.09
CA GLN A 31 -9.99 -2.02 2.74
C GLN A 31 -9.74 -1.91 1.24
N GLU A 32 -10.74 -2.29 0.45
CA GLU A 32 -10.54 -2.26 -1.00
C GLU A 32 -10.26 -0.85 -1.51
N ASP A 33 -10.86 0.15 -0.90
CA ASP A 33 -10.61 1.53 -1.32
C ASP A 33 -9.20 1.96 -0.94
N ALA A 34 -8.75 1.55 0.23
CA ALA A 34 -7.38 1.85 0.66
C ALA A 34 -6.37 1.13 -0.23
N ILE A 35 -6.68 -0.10 -0.61
CA ILE A 35 -5.81 -0.86 -1.49
C ILE A 35 -5.69 -0.17 -2.85
N LYS A 36 -6.82 0.28 -3.37
CA LYS A 36 -6.82 0.93 -4.68
C LYS A 36 -5.96 2.18 -4.66
N ALA A 37 -6.11 3.00 -3.63
CA ALA A 37 -5.34 4.23 -3.52
C ALA A 37 -3.85 3.92 -3.32
N ALA A 38 -3.55 2.97 -2.47
CA ALA A 38 -2.16 2.62 -2.20
C ALA A 38 -1.50 2.03 -3.44
N ARG A 39 -2.27 1.26 -4.21
CA ARG A 39 -1.73 0.67 -5.44
C ARG A 39 -1.33 1.75 -6.43
N GLU A 40 -2.20 2.75 -6.61
CA GLU A 40 -1.88 3.83 -7.53
C GLU A 40 -0.65 4.59 -7.09
N THR A 41 -0.54 4.87 -5.80
CA THR A 41 0.62 5.56 -5.29
C THR A 41 1.88 4.74 -5.46
N ALA A 42 1.81 3.45 -5.14
CA ALA A 42 2.98 2.57 -5.25
C ALA A 42 3.42 2.45 -6.71
N ARG A 43 2.47 2.40 -7.62
CA ARG A 43 2.81 2.31 -9.04
C ARG A 43 3.50 3.59 -9.52
N ARG A 44 2.99 4.74 -9.11
CA ARG A 44 3.61 6.00 -9.49
C ARG A 44 5.00 6.15 -8.91
N GLN A 45 5.17 5.68 -7.69
CA GLN A 45 6.45 5.83 -7.01
C GLN A 45 7.37 4.65 -7.23
N ARG A 46 6.92 3.65 -7.96
CA ARG A 46 7.70 2.45 -8.24
C ARG A 46 8.17 1.83 -6.93
N SER A 47 7.22 1.54 -6.07
CA SER A 47 7.52 0.97 -4.77
C SER A 47 6.63 -0.22 -4.52
N GLU A 48 6.63 -0.73 -3.29
CA GLU A 48 5.83 -1.87 -2.92
C GLU A 48 4.58 -1.44 -2.18
N MET A 49 3.54 -2.25 -2.30
CA MET A 49 2.34 -2.06 -1.50
C MET A 49 2.24 -3.24 -0.55
N ILE A 50 2.11 -2.97 0.74
CA ILE A 50 2.00 -4.00 1.76
C ILE A 50 0.63 -3.87 2.40
N ILE A 51 -0.13 -4.94 2.40
CA ILE A 51 -1.49 -4.93 2.91
C ILE A 51 -1.58 -5.74 4.19
N GLN A 52 -2.09 -5.11 5.25
CA GLN A 52 -2.32 -5.80 6.51
C GLN A 52 -3.78 -6.22 6.62
N GLY A 53 -4.02 -7.28 7.35
CA GLY A 53 -5.37 -7.68 7.67
C GLY A 53 -5.88 -6.93 8.89
N GLU A 54 -7.08 -7.25 9.33
CA GLU A 54 -7.68 -6.57 10.47
C GLU A 54 -6.88 -6.78 11.74
N ASP A 55 -6.14 -7.86 11.82
CA ASP A 55 -5.32 -8.14 13.00
C ASP A 55 -3.95 -7.50 12.91
N GLY A 56 -3.69 -6.73 11.87
CA GLY A 56 -2.42 -6.05 11.73
C GLY A 56 -1.31 -6.88 11.11
N GLN A 57 -1.60 -8.12 10.77
CA GLN A 57 -0.58 -8.96 10.16
C GLN A 57 -0.55 -8.75 8.66
N ILE A 58 0.63 -8.87 8.08
CA ILE A 58 0.77 -8.69 6.64
C ILE A 58 0.10 -9.84 5.93
N ARG A 59 -0.81 -9.52 5.02
CA ARG A 59 -1.53 -10.51 4.24
C ARG A 59 -1.02 -10.60 2.82
N GLU A 60 -0.54 -9.50 2.29
CA GLU A 60 -0.17 -9.47 0.88
C GLU A 60 0.88 -8.40 0.65
N ARG A 61 1.75 -8.65 -0.30
CA ARG A 61 2.79 -7.70 -0.65
C ARG A 61 2.93 -7.72 -2.17
N ASN A 62 2.84 -6.57 -2.80
CA ASN A 62 2.94 -6.46 -4.25
C ASN A 62 4.01 -5.45 -4.59
N SER A 63 4.81 -5.76 -5.57
CA SER A 63 5.89 -4.88 -5.99
C SER A 63 5.55 -4.27 -7.34
N TYR A 64 5.71 -2.96 -7.47
CA TYR A 64 5.38 -2.25 -8.70
C TYR A 64 6.57 -1.54 -9.31
N GLY A 65 7.73 -1.64 -8.71
CA GLY A 65 8.79 -0.81 -9.14
C GLY A 65 10.00 -1.39 -9.58
N ASN A 66 10.32 -2.54 -9.22
CA ASN A 66 11.54 -3.02 -9.55
C ASN A 66 11.44 -4.06 -10.56
N ASP A 67 10.61 -3.93 -11.48
CA ASP A 67 10.49 -4.84 -12.52
C ASP A 67 11.42 -4.43 -13.60
N PRO A 68 12.53 -5.01 -13.73
CA PRO A 68 13.51 -4.57 -14.66
C PRO A 68 13.06 -4.73 -16.06
N ASN A 69 12.21 -5.52 -16.35
CA ASN A 69 11.77 -5.63 -17.62
C ASN A 69 10.56 -6.28 -17.63
N PRO A 70 9.92 -6.07 -18.50
CA PRO A 70 8.65 -6.57 -18.54
C PRO A 70 8.78 -7.91 -18.82
N PRO A 71 8.50 -8.47 -18.43
CA PRO A 71 8.66 -9.75 -18.73
C PRO A 71 7.85 -10.16 -19.83
N LYS A 72 7.98 -9.82 -19.93
CA LYS A 72 7.41 -10.05 -20.47
C LYS A 72 6.74 -9.97 -20.85
N GLY A 73 6.91 -10.01 -20.82
CA GLY A 73 6.43 -9.77 -21.34
C GLY A 73 6.25 -9.84 -21.51
#